data_85eefcae3f36872381f4965aa1303d07
#
_entry.id   85eefcae3f36872381f4965aa1303d07
#
_cell.length_a   1.000
_cell.length_b   1.000
_cell.length_c   1.000
_cell.angle_alpha   90.00
_cell.angle_beta   90.00
_cell.angle_gamma   90.00
#
_symmetry.space_group_name_H-M   'P 1'
#
loop_
_entity.id
_entity.type
_entity.pdbx_description
1 polymer ?
#
loop_
_entity_poly.entity_id
_entity_poly.type
_entity_poly.pdbx_seq_one_letter_code
_entity_poly.pdbx_strand_id
1 'polypeptide(L)' 'MSHGTIRATTLKTIIPLVMDHFACGENEALKIFYKSHIGKCYSDDSTGLYGQSALYIFSLLCDEIQPR' A
#
# COMPACT_ATOMS: atom_id res chain seq x y z
N MET A 1 -9.88 -1.65 18.80
CA MET A 1 -10.05 -1.32 17.36
C MET A 1 -9.52 -2.48 16.54
N SER A 2 -10.21 -2.87 15.50
CA SER A 2 -9.78 -4.01 14.69
C SER A 2 -8.68 -3.60 13.71
N HIS A 3 -7.79 -4.55 13.40
CA HIS A 3 -6.72 -4.32 12.43
C HIS A 3 -7.28 -4.00 11.05
N GLY A 4 -8.45 -4.57 10.73
CA GLY A 4 -9.11 -4.29 9.46
C GLY A 4 -9.46 -2.82 9.28
N THR A 5 -9.91 -2.15 10.33
CA THR A 5 -10.22 -0.73 10.29
C THR A 5 -8.97 0.11 10.04
N ILE A 6 -7.86 -0.24 10.71
CA ILE A 6 -6.59 0.47 10.53
C ILE A 6 -6.10 0.30 9.10
N ARG A 7 -6.14 -0.92 8.57
CA ARG A 7 -5.71 -1.20 7.19
C ARG A 7 -6.55 -0.43 6.18
N ALA A 8 -7.88 -0.40 6.36
CA ALA A 8 -8.76 0.30 5.43
C ALA A 8 -8.47 1.81 5.43
N THR A 9 -8.23 2.39 6.59
CA THR A 9 -7.92 3.81 6.72
C THR A 9 -6.61 4.14 6.01
N THR A 10 -5.58 3.32 6.21
CA THR A 10 -4.28 3.53 5.61
C THR A 10 -4.36 3.37 4.08
N LEU A 11 -5.10 2.38 3.60
CA LEU A 11 -5.28 2.17 2.17
C LEU A 11 -5.95 3.35 1.49
N LYS A 12 -6.90 3.99 2.14
CA LYS A 12 -7.55 5.18 1.59
C LYS A 12 -6.55 6.31 1.33
N THR A 13 -5.42 6.31 2.02
CA THR A 13 -4.36 7.27 1.81
C THR A 13 -3.36 6.77 0.76
N ILE A 14 -3.02 5.48 0.81
CA ILE A 14 -2.03 4.89 -0.10
C ILE A 14 -2.53 4.86 -1.54
N ILE A 15 -3.75 4.41 -1.76
CA ILE A 15 -4.27 4.21 -3.11
C ILE A 15 -4.26 5.50 -3.95
N PRO A 16 -4.72 6.65 -3.43
CA PRO A 16 -4.60 7.89 -4.20
C PRO A 16 -3.16 8.25 -4.56
N LEU A 17 -2.21 7.95 -3.67
CA LEU A 17 -0.80 8.19 -3.94
C LEU A 17 -0.31 7.33 -5.10
N VAL A 18 -0.73 6.06 -5.13
CA VAL A 18 -0.39 5.15 -6.22
C VAL A 18 -1.01 5.61 -7.52
N MET A 19 -2.27 6.01 -7.48
CA MET A 19 -2.99 6.50 -8.67
C MET A 19 -2.25 7.67 -9.29
N ASP A 20 -1.84 8.62 -8.47
CA ASP A 20 -1.14 9.82 -8.93
C ASP A 20 0.27 9.48 -9.46
N HIS A 21 1.01 8.67 -8.71
CA HIS A 21 2.39 8.32 -9.06
C HIS A 21 2.48 7.53 -10.38
N PHE A 22 1.57 6.58 -10.57
CA PHE A 22 1.58 5.72 -11.75
C PHE A 22 0.58 6.15 -12.83
N ALA A 23 -0.12 7.26 -12.61
CA ALA A 23 -1.09 7.82 -13.55
C ALA A 23 -2.13 6.78 -13.96
N CYS A 24 -2.73 6.10 -12.97
CA CYS A 24 -3.70 5.04 -13.21
C CYS A 24 -4.97 5.24 -12.38
N GLY A 25 -5.99 4.45 -12.70
CA GLY A 25 -7.24 4.48 -11.96
C GLY A 25 -7.17 3.68 -10.65
N GLU A 26 -8.25 3.75 -9.87
CA GLU A 26 -8.32 3.08 -8.58
C GLU A 26 -8.13 1.57 -8.70
N ASN A 27 -8.81 0.93 -9.66
CA ASN A 27 -8.71 -0.51 -9.85
C ASN A 27 -7.29 -0.95 -10.17
N GLU A 28 -6.59 -0.19 -11.01
CA GLU A 28 -5.20 -0.48 -11.34
C GLU A 28 -4.30 -0.28 -10.13
N ALA A 29 -4.53 0.78 -9.36
CA ALA A 29 -3.76 1.06 -8.16
C ALA A 29 -3.89 -0.09 -7.16
N LEU A 30 -5.11 -0.60 -6.96
CA LEU A 30 -5.35 -1.74 -6.08
C LEU A 30 -4.63 -2.99 -6.58
N LYS A 31 -4.67 -3.25 -7.89
CA LYS A 31 -3.96 -4.39 -8.46
C LYS A 31 -2.46 -4.27 -8.26
N ILE A 32 -1.90 -3.10 -8.51
CA ILE A 32 -0.46 -2.86 -8.31
C ILE A 32 -0.09 -3.14 -6.86
N PHE A 33 -0.86 -2.60 -5.93
CA PHE A 33 -0.58 -2.75 -4.51
C PHE A 33 -0.68 -4.22 -4.07
N TYR A 34 -1.78 -4.90 -4.40
CA TYR A 34 -2.00 -6.26 -3.93
C TYR A 34 -1.12 -7.31 -4.62
N LYS A 35 -0.62 -7.03 -5.82
CA LYS A 35 0.32 -7.92 -6.49
C LYS A 35 1.74 -7.75 -5.98
N SER A 36 2.05 -6.63 -5.34
CA SER A 36 3.39 -6.35 -4.84
C SER A 36 3.70 -7.15 -3.58
N HIS A 37 4.99 -7.32 -3.31
CA HIS A 37 5.44 -7.95 -2.07
C HIS A 37 5.00 -7.11 -0.86
N ILE A 38 5.07 -5.79 -0.99
CA ILE A 38 4.66 -4.87 0.07
C ILE A 38 3.17 -5.03 0.37
N GLY A 39 2.33 -5.20 -0.66
CA GLY A 39 0.90 -5.45 -0.47
C GLY A 39 0.64 -6.74 0.30
N LYS A 40 1.41 -7.78 0.01
CA LYS A 40 1.30 -9.06 0.73
C LYS A 40 1.72 -8.90 2.18
N CYS A 41 2.82 -8.21 2.43
CA CYS A 41 3.28 -7.92 3.79
C CYS A 41 2.26 -7.08 4.55
N TYR A 42 1.67 -6.12 3.88
CA TYR A 42 0.65 -5.25 4.47
C TYR A 42 -0.57 -6.05 4.93
N SER A 43 -0.94 -7.08 4.19
CA SER A 43 -2.08 -7.93 4.52
C SER A 43 -1.76 -8.96 5.60
N ASP A 44 -0.47 -9.16 5.92
CA ASP A 44 -0.03 -10.13 6.92
C ASP A 44 0.18 -9.44 8.26
N ASP A 45 -0.66 -9.77 9.23
CA ASP A 45 -0.61 -9.17 10.56
C ASP A 45 0.73 -9.40 11.26
N SER A 46 1.44 -10.46 10.94
CA SER A 46 2.71 -10.79 11.60
C SER A 46 3.82 -9.80 11.27
N THR A 47 3.72 -9.09 10.15
CA THR A 47 4.74 -8.10 9.76
C THR A 47 4.57 -6.76 10.48
N GLY A 48 3.37 -6.45 10.94
CA GLY A 48 3.06 -5.17 11.56
C GLY A 48 3.12 -3.98 10.61
N LEU A 49 3.24 -4.22 9.32
CA LEU A 49 3.38 -3.16 8.33
C LEU A 49 2.16 -2.23 8.30
N TYR A 50 0.99 -2.77 8.56
CA TYR A 50 -0.25 -1.98 8.58
C TYR A 50 -0.23 -0.86 9.64
N GLY A 51 0.68 -0.95 10.62
CA GLY A 51 0.83 0.06 11.64
C GLY A 51 1.77 1.21 11.26
N GLN A 52 2.41 1.12 10.09
CA GLN A 52 3.31 2.14 9.61
C GLN A 52 2.55 3.24 8.87
N SER A 53 3.21 4.40 8.68
CA SER A 53 2.56 5.50 7.97
C SER A 53 2.34 5.15 6.50
N ALA A 54 1.31 5.76 5.91
CA ALA A 54 0.98 5.54 4.50
C ALA A 54 2.14 5.94 3.59
N LEU A 55 2.81 7.04 3.91
CA LEU A 55 3.96 7.51 3.11
C LEU A 55 5.12 6.53 3.14
N TYR A 56 5.36 5.93 4.31
CA TYR A 56 6.42 4.93 4.45
C TYR A 56 6.12 3.69 3.59
N ILE A 57 4.88 3.20 3.69
CA ILE A 57 4.45 2.03 2.91
C ILE A 57 4.51 2.34 1.42
N PHE A 58 4.06 3.52 1.01
CA PHE A 58 4.12 3.96 -0.38
C PHE A 58 5.56 4.03 -0.88
N SER A 59 6.47 4.53 -0.06
CA SER A 59 7.90 4.59 -0.39
C SER A 59 8.47 3.20 -0.66
N LEU A 60 8.14 2.23 0.20
CA LEU A 60 8.57 0.85 0.02
C LEU A 60 8.01 0.25 -1.27
N LEU A 61 6.76 0.56 -1.57
CA LEU A 61 6.11 0.08 -2.79
C LEU A 61 6.81 0.63 -4.03
N CYS A 62 7.12 1.91 -4.04
CA CYS A 62 7.82 2.54 -5.17
C CYS A 62 9.20 1.92 -5.37
N ASP A 63 9.93 1.68 -4.28
CA ASP A 63 11.26 1.07 -4.35
C ASP A 63 11.18 -0.36 -4.90
N GLU A 64 10.10 -1.08 -4.62
CA GLU A 64 9.92 -2.43 -5.14
C GLU A 64 9.63 -2.43 -6.64
N ILE A 65 8.73 -1.54 -7.09
CA ILE A 65 8.25 -1.53 -8.48
C ILE A 65 9.23 -0.82 -9.39
N GLN A 66 9.83 0.26 -8.90
CA GLN A 66 10.79 1.07 -9.66
C GLN A 66 12.08 1.24 -8.86
N PRO A 67 12.88 0.16 -8.75
CA PRO A 67 14.13 0.24 -7.99
C PRO A 67 15.09 1.25 -8.63
N ARG A 68 15.78 1.97 -7.78
CA ARG A 68 16.74 2.99 -8.21
C ARG A 68 18.09 2.39 -8.54
#